data_a9fb6efdec89d0c2dcff5b273dc62ae1
#
_entry.id   a9fb6efdec89d0c2dcff5b273dc62ae1
#
_cell.length_a   1.000
_cell.length_b   1.000
_cell.length_c   1.000
_cell.angle_alpha   90.00
_cell.angle_beta   90.00
_cell.angle_gamma   90.00
#
_symmetry.space_group_name_H-M   'P 1'
#
loop_
_entity.id
_entity.type
_entity.pdbx_description
1 polymer ?
#
loop_
_entity_poly.entity_id
_entity_poly.type
_entity_poly.pdbx_seq_one_letter_code
_entity_poly.pdbx_strand_id
1 'polypeptide(L)'
;MAYLLGYNPCSHFSRVFSHYPSLSSSSFEVNRGIGFTLKACFEANGSDNVNRVFLKEKKRDLEKGISVRDDGHDATLVSVENRSLGGSPTEPFCFPDQHLPQKLVVAVDVDEVLGNFVSALNDFIADRYSSNYSVSEYHVYEFFKIWNCSRDEANSRVHEFFKTSYFKSGIQPIPGAQAVLQKLSRFCNLSIVTSRQNAIKDHTIEWIKKNYAGLFQEIHFGNHFALDGVSRPKSEICRSLNAKVLIDDNPRYAIECAEAGIRVLLFDYENSYPWCKTESADEHPLVYKVKNWEEVEQQLMSLIAL
;
A
#
# COMPACT_ATOMS: atom_id res chain seq x y z
N MET A 1 -4.79 -12.17 0.53
CA MET A 1 -4.91 -13.43 1.28
C MET A 1 -5.54 -13.25 2.67
N ALA A 2 -6.72 -12.68 2.74
CA ALA A 2 -7.37 -12.29 3.99
C ALA A 2 -8.49 -13.22 4.49
N TYR A 3 -8.73 -14.36 3.87
CA TYR A 3 -9.86 -15.24 4.20
C TYR A 3 -9.50 -16.49 5.00
N LEU A 4 -8.50 -16.38 5.84
CA LEU A 4 -8.13 -17.49 6.70
C LEU A 4 -9.22 -17.90 7.70
N LEU A 5 -10.15 -17.02 8.05
CA LEU A 5 -10.97 -17.14 9.23
C LEU A 5 -12.49 -17.12 9.01
N GLY A 6 -13.01 -17.12 7.77
CA GLY A 6 -14.42 -17.31 7.42
C GLY A 6 -15.44 -16.75 8.43
N TYR A 7 -15.40 -15.46 8.75
CA TYR A 7 -16.43 -14.78 9.51
C TYR A 7 -17.34 -14.01 8.56
N ASN A 8 -18.65 -14.22 8.68
CA ASN A 8 -19.66 -13.46 7.98
C ASN A 8 -20.03 -12.25 8.88
N PRO A 9 -19.85 -11.00 8.50
CA PRO A 9 -20.19 -9.87 9.35
C PRO A 9 -21.65 -9.41 9.23
N CYS A 10 -22.60 -10.34 9.16
CA CYS A 10 -24.03 -10.04 9.23
C CYS A 10 -24.73 -10.97 10.21
N SER A 11 -24.69 -10.66 11.49
CA SER A 11 -25.74 -11.01 12.44
C SER A 11 -25.68 -10.04 13.62
N HIS A 12 -26.82 -9.41 13.84
CA HIS A 12 -27.16 -8.50 14.92
C HIS A 12 -26.62 -8.94 16.27
N PHE A 13 -25.96 -8.02 16.99
CA PHE A 13 -25.90 -8.09 18.44
C PHE A 13 -26.33 -6.76 19.05
N SER A 14 -27.43 -6.88 19.81
CA SER A 14 -28.00 -5.86 20.68
C SER A 14 -27.14 -5.70 21.93
N ARG A 15 -26.91 -4.45 22.27
CA ARG A 15 -26.62 -3.83 23.57
C ARG A 15 -26.45 -4.72 24.82
N VAL A 16 -25.28 -4.56 25.46
CA VAL A 16 -25.20 -4.44 26.93
C VAL A 16 -24.15 -3.37 27.25
N PHE A 17 -24.60 -2.33 27.98
CA PHE A 17 -23.77 -1.29 28.60
C PHE A 17 -23.09 -1.85 29.85
N SER A 18 -21.80 -1.62 30.04
CA SER A 18 -21.22 -1.47 31.36
C SER A 18 -20.05 -0.48 31.34
N HIS A 19 -20.12 0.44 32.29
CA HIS A 19 -19.18 1.50 32.58
C HIS A 19 -17.81 0.97 33.03
N TYR A 20 -16.70 1.60 32.55
CA TYR A 20 -15.47 1.75 33.32
C TYR A 20 -14.72 3.05 32.96
N PRO A 21 -13.94 3.61 33.93
CA PRO A 21 -13.56 5.00 33.95
C PRO A 21 -12.23 5.32 33.24
N SER A 22 -12.08 6.59 32.92
CA SER A 22 -10.90 7.25 32.37
C SER A 22 -9.61 7.00 33.15
N LEU A 23 -8.51 6.67 32.45
CA LEU A 23 -7.16 6.77 32.98
C LEU A 23 -6.26 7.58 32.02
N SER A 24 -5.52 8.45 32.65
CA SER A 24 -4.64 9.49 32.16
C SER A 24 -3.48 9.02 31.30
N SER A 25 -3.11 9.87 30.36
CA SER A 25 -1.88 9.82 29.54
C SER A 25 -0.60 9.83 30.37
N SER A 26 0.29 8.87 30.16
CA SER A 26 1.70 8.96 30.57
C SER A 26 2.60 8.66 29.36
N SER A 27 3.44 9.65 29.02
CA SER A 27 4.50 9.55 28.05
C SER A 27 5.71 8.87 28.69
N PHE A 28 6.26 7.84 28.01
CA PHE A 28 7.59 7.31 28.33
C PHE A 28 8.54 7.59 27.16
N GLU A 29 9.59 8.36 27.44
CA GLU A 29 10.74 8.49 26.55
C GLU A 29 11.74 7.36 26.84
N VAL A 30 12.10 6.59 25.81
CA VAL A 30 13.28 5.70 25.84
C VAL A 30 14.29 6.20 24.83
N ASN A 31 15.37 6.76 25.37
CA ASN A 31 16.50 7.28 24.63
C ASN A 31 17.57 6.17 24.48
N ARG A 32 17.82 5.70 23.26
CA ARG A 32 19.08 5.03 22.91
C ARG A 32 19.48 5.33 21.47
N GLY A 33 20.63 5.97 21.36
CA GLY A 33 21.32 6.53 20.22
C GLY A 33 21.37 5.70 18.94
N ILE A 34 21.20 6.42 17.95
CA ILE A 34 21.69 6.57 16.58
C ILE A 34 20.57 7.21 15.77
N GLY A 35 20.74 8.45 15.49
CA GLY A 35 20.04 9.48 14.79
C GLY A 35 19.00 9.14 13.73
N PHE A 36 17.79 8.73 14.12
CA PHE A 36 16.59 8.88 13.30
C PHE A 36 15.44 9.35 14.18
N THR A 37 15.10 10.63 14.05
CA THR A 37 13.91 11.17 14.71
C THR A 37 12.69 10.93 13.81
N LEU A 38 11.85 9.97 14.17
CA LEU A 38 10.49 9.84 13.64
C LEU A 38 9.60 10.85 14.37
N LYS A 39 9.28 11.97 13.72
CA LYS A 39 8.18 12.83 14.17
C LYS A 39 6.88 12.24 13.62
N ALA A 40 6.14 11.54 14.47
CA ALA A 40 4.73 11.30 14.26
C ALA A 40 3.97 12.58 14.67
N CYS A 41 3.49 13.35 13.71
CA CYS A 41 2.52 14.42 13.98
C CYS A 41 1.16 13.77 14.14
N PHE A 42 0.65 13.72 15.37
CA PHE A 42 -0.75 13.44 15.66
C PHE A 42 -1.51 14.75 15.52
N GLU A 43 -2.23 14.97 14.44
CA GLU A 43 -3.32 15.94 14.42
C GLU A 43 -4.58 15.22 14.90
N ALA A 44 -4.97 15.56 16.11
CA ALA A 44 -6.25 15.14 16.67
C ALA A 44 -7.34 16.07 16.12
N ASN A 45 -8.03 15.61 15.08
CA ASN A 45 -9.36 16.11 14.72
C ASN A 45 -10.30 14.92 14.60
N GLY A 46 -11.43 15.05 15.27
CA GLY A 46 -12.41 14.05 15.67
C GLY A 46 -12.77 12.99 14.61
N SER A 47 -13.00 11.79 15.16
CA SER A 47 -13.68 10.65 14.57
C SER A 47 -13.13 10.15 13.24
N ASP A 48 -11.93 9.56 13.24
CA ASP A 48 -11.60 8.41 12.39
C ASP A 48 -10.17 7.98 12.71
N ASN A 49 -10.06 6.82 13.38
CA ASN A 49 -8.76 6.23 13.72
C ASN A 49 -8.17 5.59 12.44
N VAL A 50 -7.58 6.42 11.58
CA VAL A 50 -7.02 5.99 10.30
C VAL A 50 -5.64 5.40 10.52
N ASN A 51 -5.47 4.09 10.37
CA ASN A 51 -4.18 3.40 10.34
C ASN A 51 -3.40 3.76 9.05
N ARG A 52 -2.92 5.00 8.98
CA ARG A 52 -2.23 5.57 7.82
C ARG A 52 -0.74 5.79 8.15
N VAL A 53 0.15 5.27 7.33
CA VAL A 53 1.60 5.49 7.45
C VAL A 53 2.11 6.17 6.19
N PHE A 54 2.69 7.36 6.36
CA PHE A 54 3.34 8.08 5.27
C PHE A 54 4.80 7.69 5.15
N LEU A 55 5.22 7.28 3.97
CA LEU A 55 6.62 7.06 3.63
C LEU A 55 7.18 8.35 3.02
N LYS A 56 7.68 9.27 3.86
CA LYS A 56 8.43 10.46 3.39
C LYS A 56 9.92 10.19 3.46
N GLU A 57 10.57 10.08 2.33
CA GLU A 57 12.02 10.22 2.24
C GLU A 57 12.38 11.71 2.30
N LYS A 58 13.21 12.06 3.30
CA LYS A 58 13.83 13.37 3.36
C LYS A 58 15.08 13.34 2.48
N LYS A 59 15.02 13.92 1.26
CA LYS A 59 16.23 14.22 0.50
C LYS A 59 17.13 15.10 1.37
N ARG A 60 18.30 14.59 1.72
CA ARG A 60 19.39 15.42 2.25
C ARG A 60 20.07 16.05 1.05
N ASP A 61 19.88 17.35 0.88
CA ASP A 61 20.72 18.13 0.00
C ASP A 61 22.12 18.14 0.61
N LEU A 62 23.02 17.45 -0.08
CA LEU A 62 24.45 17.46 0.18
C LEU A 62 25.05 18.64 -0.56
N GLU A 63 24.86 19.86 -0.08
CA GLU A 63 25.70 20.97 -0.49
C GLU A 63 27.04 20.86 0.25
N LYS A 64 28.02 20.27 -0.43
CA LYS A 64 29.43 20.47 -0.10
C LYS A 64 29.86 21.81 -0.71
N GLY A 65 29.95 22.84 0.13
CA GLY A 65 30.62 24.07 -0.22
C GLY A 65 32.08 23.82 -0.55
N ILE A 66 32.45 24.07 -1.80
CA ILE A 66 33.83 24.25 -2.23
C ILE A 66 34.13 25.74 -2.10
N SER A 67 34.95 26.12 -1.12
CA SER A 67 35.53 27.43 -0.97
C SER A 67 36.67 27.57 -1.99
N VAL A 68 36.47 28.39 -3.01
CA VAL A 68 37.56 28.90 -3.85
C VAL A 68 37.71 30.38 -3.50
N ARG A 69 38.88 30.72 -2.93
CA ARG A 69 39.34 32.10 -2.86
C ARG A 69 39.84 32.51 -4.23
N ASP A 70 39.40 33.66 -4.71
CA ASP A 70 40.15 34.38 -5.71
C ASP A 70 40.06 35.90 -5.48
N ASP A 71 41.19 36.55 -5.73
CA ASP A 71 41.50 37.91 -5.36
C ASP A 71 40.98 38.92 -6.39
N GLY A 72 40.51 40.04 -5.91
CA GLY A 72 40.59 41.39 -6.41
C GLY A 72 40.33 41.66 -7.91
N HIS A 73 39.36 42.54 -8.18
CA HIS A 73 39.56 43.78 -8.89
C HIS A 73 38.29 44.65 -8.90
N ASP A 74 38.55 45.88 -8.56
CA ASP A 74 37.78 47.11 -8.63
C ASP A 74 37.00 47.29 -9.94
N ALA A 75 35.71 47.66 -9.91
CA ALA A 75 34.97 48.26 -11.01
C ALA A 75 33.76 49.08 -10.54
N THR A 76 33.99 50.34 -10.51
CA THR A 76 33.15 51.53 -10.69
C THR A 76 31.64 51.35 -10.84
N LEU A 77 30.93 52.01 -9.90
CA LEU A 77 29.50 52.32 -9.97
C LEU A 77 29.23 53.37 -11.09
N VAL A 78 28.40 53.01 -12.06
CA VAL A 78 27.75 53.94 -12.99
C VAL A 78 26.27 54.01 -12.62
N SER A 79 25.88 55.12 -12.08
CA SER A 79 24.49 55.50 -11.86
C SER A 79 23.82 55.89 -13.16
N VAL A 80 22.76 55.21 -13.56
CA VAL A 80 21.89 55.58 -14.66
C VAL A 80 20.60 56.15 -14.13
N GLU A 81 20.39 57.44 -14.44
CA GLU A 81 19.19 58.21 -14.08
C GLU A 81 17.94 57.65 -14.79
N ASN A 82 16.87 57.46 -14.03
CA ASN A 82 15.55 57.17 -14.50
C ASN A 82 14.92 58.38 -15.23
N ARG A 83 14.63 58.22 -16.49
CA ARG A 83 13.65 59.07 -17.22
C ARG A 83 12.30 58.35 -17.22
N SER A 84 11.38 58.97 -16.50
CA SER A 84 9.94 58.67 -16.50
C SER A 84 9.36 58.95 -17.89
N LEU A 85 8.78 57.90 -18.50
CA LEU A 85 7.80 58.00 -19.57
C LEU A 85 6.58 57.20 -19.17
N GLY A 86 5.45 57.92 -19.10
CA GLY A 86 4.15 57.36 -18.71
C GLY A 86 3.68 56.28 -19.71
N GLY A 87 3.40 55.10 -19.17
CA GLY A 87 2.72 53.99 -19.84
C GLY A 87 1.69 53.45 -18.90
N SER A 88 0.46 53.30 -19.38
CA SER A 88 -0.69 52.70 -18.68
C SER A 88 -0.32 51.40 -17.95
N PRO A 89 -0.97 51.08 -16.80
CA PRO A 89 -0.72 49.83 -16.12
C PRO A 89 -1.22 48.67 -17.02
N THR A 90 -0.27 47.96 -17.62
CA THR A 90 -0.53 46.64 -18.17
C THR A 90 -0.89 45.72 -17.02
N GLU A 91 -2.14 45.25 -17.03
CA GLU A 91 -2.56 44.18 -16.11
C GLU A 91 -1.56 43.02 -16.16
N PRO A 92 -1.22 42.42 -15.01
CA PRO A 92 -0.36 41.26 -15.01
C PRO A 92 -1.09 40.15 -15.77
N PHE A 93 -0.49 39.63 -16.85
CA PHE A 93 -0.94 38.42 -17.50
C PHE A 93 -0.90 37.31 -16.48
N CYS A 94 -2.04 37.04 -15.83
CA CYS A 94 -2.29 35.78 -15.13
C CYS A 94 -2.31 34.69 -16.18
N PHE A 95 -1.22 33.92 -16.29
CA PHE A 95 -1.31 32.63 -16.93
C PHE A 95 -2.36 31.82 -16.19
N PRO A 96 -3.39 31.28 -16.84
CA PRO A 96 -4.32 30.39 -16.19
C PRO A 96 -3.48 29.29 -15.54
N ASP A 97 -3.70 29.05 -14.23
CA ASP A 97 -3.11 27.94 -13.50
C ASP A 97 -3.28 26.70 -14.37
N GLN A 98 -2.21 26.25 -15.00
CA GLN A 98 -2.22 24.97 -15.67
C GLN A 98 -2.35 23.95 -14.55
N HIS A 99 -3.60 23.54 -14.26
CA HIS A 99 -3.87 22.37 -13.45
C HIS A 99 -3.08 21.22 -14.06
N LEU A 100 -1.93 20.92 -13.50
CA LEU A 100 -1.19 19.72 -13.84
C LEU A 100 -2.17 18.56 -13.73
N PRO A 101 -2.32 17.73 -14.76
CA PRO A 101 -3.28 16.63 -14.74
C PRO A 101 -3.03 15.79 -13.48
N GLN A 102 -4.09 15.64 -12.68
CA GLN A 102 -4.01 14.90 -11.43
C GLN A 102 -3.60 13.46 -11.75
N LYS A 103 -2.48 13.00 -11.19
CA LYS A 103 -2.01 11.63 -11.41
C LYS A 103 -3.07 10.63 -10.99
N LEU A 104 -3.21 9.56 -11.77
CA LEU A 104 -4.10 8.44 -11.46
C LEU A 104 -3.68 7.80 -10.12
N VAL A 105 -4.61 7.70 -9.17
CA VAL A 105 -4.38 7.02 -7.90
C VAL A 105 -4.65 5.54 -8.05
N VAL A 106 -3.64 4.71 -7.78
CA VAL A 106 -3.69 3.24 -7.90
C VAL A 106 -3.39 2.60 -6.55
N ALA A 107 -4.31 1.77 -6.08
CA ALA A 107 -4.14 0.92 -4.92
C ALA A 107 -3.55 -0.43 -5.33
N VAL A 108 -2.62 -0.96 -4.55
CA VAL A 108 -1.92 -2.22 -4.86
C VAL A 108 -1.91 -3.11 -3.61
N ASP A 109 -2.36 -4.34 -3.74
CA ASP A 109 -2.23 -5.34 -2.67
C ASP A 109 -0.79 -5.84 -2.53
N VAL A 110 -0.50 -6.57 -1.46
CA VAL A 110 0.84 -7.11 -1.16
C VAL A 110 0.94 -8.59 -1.50
N ASP A 111 0.07 -9.41 -0.90
CA ASP A 111 0.14 -10.85 -0.99
C ASP A 111 -0.33 -11.33 -2.36
N GLU A 112 0.47 -12.15 -3.04
CA GLU A 112 0.25 -12.68 -4.39
C GLU A 112 0.13 -11.62 -5.51
N VAL A 113 0.40 -10.34 -5.17
CA VAL A 113 0.50 -9.24 -6.12
C VAL A 113 1.92 -8.68 -6.18
N LEU A 114 2.49 -8.35 -5.02
CA LEU A 114 3.86 -7.85 -4.87
C LEU A 114 4.82 -8.94 -4.39
N GLY A 115 4.34 -9.90 -3.60
CA GLY A 115 5.15 -10.94 -2.98
C GLY A 115 4.46 -12.31 -2.93
N ASN A 116 5.24 -13.37 -3.13
CA ASN A 116 4.81 -14.77 -3.11
C ASN A 116 4.57 -15.27 -1.69
N PHE A 117 3.48 -14.86 -1.05
CA PHE A 117 3.15 -15.23 0.32
C PHE A 117 2.83 -16.73 0.46
N VAL A 118 1.99 -17.29 -0.45
CA VAL A 118 1.58 -18.70 -0.38
C VAL A 118 2.78 -19.62 -0.54
N SER A 119 3.71 -19.29 -1.44
CA SER A 119 4.93 -20.09 -1.62
C SER A 119 5.77 -20.13 -0.34
N ALA A 120 6.01 -18.97 0.28
CA ALA A 120 6.77 -18.90 1.54
C ALA A 120 6.04 -19.62 2.70
N LEU A 121 4.71 -19.54 2.72
CA LEU A 121 3.90 -20.27 3.69
C LEU A 121 3.98 -21.78 3.46
N ASN A 122 3.97 -22.24 2.20
CA ASN A 122 4.12 -23.66 1.86
C ASN A 122 5.48 -24.21 2.30
N ASP A 123 6.56 -23.45 2.09
CA ASP A 123 7.89 -23.84 2.55
C ASP A 123 7.91 -24.02 4.08
N PHE A 124 7.30 -23.10 4.82
CA PHE A 124 7.15 -23.22 6.26
C PHE A 124 6.31 -24.45 6.68
N ILE A 125 5.19 -24.69 6.00
CA ILE A 125 4.30 -25.84 6.31
C ILE A 125 5.02 -27.15 6.00
N ALA A 126 5.77 -27.23 4.91
CA ALA A 126 6.56 -28.40 4.57
C ALA A 126 7.64 -28.72 5.63
N ASP A 127 8.37 -27.71 6.06
CA ASP A 127 9.43 -27.86 7.06
C ASP A 127 8.86 -28.21 8.45
N ARG A 128 7.84 -27.47 8.89
CA ARG A 128 7.34 -27.56 10.26
C ARG A 128 6.33 -28.67 10.50
N TYR A 129 5.51 -28.99 9.48
CA TYR A 129 4.40 -29.93 9.58
C TYR A 129 4.52 -31.13 8.64
N SER A 130 5.66 -31.24 7.91
CA SER A 130 5.92 -32.34 6.97
C SER A 130 4.81 -32.55 5.93
N SER A 131 4.18 -31.46 5.51
CA SER A 131 3.06 -31.44 4.57
C SER A 131 3.41 -30.56 3.39
N ASN A 132 3.54 -31.14 2.20
CA ASN A 132 3.90 -30.42 0.97
C ASN A 132 2.63 -30.00 0.23
N TYR A 133 2.51 -28.70 0.01
CA TYR A 133 1.45 -28.10 -0.80
C TYR A 133 2.06 -27.23 -1.89
N SER A 134 1.37 -27.15 -3.02
CA SER A 134 1.66 -26.23 -4.12
C SER A 134 0.60 -25.14 -4.21
N VAL A 135 0.93 -24.01 -4.82
CA VAL A 135 -0.02 -22.90 -5.04
C VAL A 135 -1.26 -23.39 -5.80
N SER A 136 -1.11 -24.35 -6.70
CA SER A 136 -2.20 -24.92 -7.52
C SER A 136 -3.26 -25.69 -6.73
N GLU A 137 -3.01 -26.02 -5.46
CA GLU A 137 -3.97 -26.70 -4.60
C GLU A 137 -4.89 -25.74 -3.84
N TYR A 138 -4.57 -24.45 -3.83
CA TYR A 138 -5.34 -23.44 -3.12
C TYR A 138 -6.53 -22.92 -3.95
N HIS A 139 -7.53 -23.79 -4.16
CA HIS A 139 -8.76 -23.44 -4.88
C HIS A 139 -9.78 -22.64 -4.04
N VAL A 140 -9.51 -22.46 -2.76
CA VAL A 140 -10.28 -21.63 -1.83
C VAL A 140 -9.34 -20.85 -0.89
N TYR A 141 -9.82 -19.75 -0.34
CA TYR A 141 -9.05 -18.93 0.59
C TYR A 141 -9.00 -19.44 2.02
N GLU A 142 -9.71 -20.50 2.33
CA GLU A 142 -9.73 -21.07 3.67
C GLU A 142 -8.66 -22.16 3.80
N PHE A 143 -7.51 -21.84 4.34
CA PHE A 143 -6.37 -22.77 4.53
C PHE A 143 -6.73 -24.05 5.26
N PHE A 144 -7.64 -23.97 6.24
CA PHE A 144 -8.07 -25.15 7.00
C PHE A 144 -8.70 -26.22 6.10
N LYS A 145 -9.36 -25.85 4.99
CA LYS A 145 -9.91 -26.78 4.02
C LYS A 145 -8.82 -27.45 3.19
N ILE A 146 -7.77 -26.72 2.83
CA ILE A 146 -6.63 -27.25 2.07
C ILE A 146 -5.77 -28.15 2.96
N TRP A 147 -5.48 -27.70 4.19
CA TRP A 147 -4.64 -28.44 5.11
C TRP A 147 -5.39 -29.55 5.88
N ASN A 148 -6.69 -29.74 5.63
CA ASN A 148 -7.54 -30.72 6.28
C ASN A 148 -7.39 -30.72 7.82
N CYS A 149 -7.44 -29.53 8.41
CA CYS A 149 -7.33 -29.33 9.86
C CYS A 149 -8.46 -28.42 10.39
N SER A 150 -8.53 -28.22 11.69
CA SER A 150 -9.48 -27.27 12.23
C SER A 150 -9.12 -25.83 11.85
N ARG A 151 -10.11 -24.92 11.89
CA ARG A 151 -9.90 -23.49 11.64
C ARG A 151 -8.91 -22.89 12.63
N ASP A 152 -9.02 -23.23 13.92
CA ASP A 152 -8.14 -22.73 14.97
C ASP A 152 -6.70 -23.22 14.79
N GLU A 153 -6.54 -24.44 14.33
CA GLU A 153 -5.23 -24.98 13.99
C GLU A 153 -4.60 -24.25 12.79
N ALA A 154 -5.37 -24.03 11.72
CA ALA A 154 -4.89 -23.26 10.58
C ALA A 154 -4.47 -21.84 10.98
N ASN A 155 -5.27 -21.19 11.83
CA ASN A 155 -4.93 -19.87 12.37
C ASN A 155 -3.62 -19.90 13.18
N SER A 156 -3.48 -20.90 14.04
CA SER A 156 -2.26 -21.08 14.86
C SER A 156 -1.04 -21.26 13.98
N ARG A 157 -1.11 -22.09 12.93
CA ARG A 157 -0.02 -22.28 11.95
C ARG A 157 0.37 -20.99 11.24
N VAL A 158 -0.61 -20.19 10.81
CA VAL A 158 -0.35 -18.90 10.17
C VAL A 158 0.29 -17.90 11.14
N HIS A 159 -0.17 -17.84 12.39
CA HIS A 159 0.46 -16.98 13.40
C HIS A 159 1.87 -17.45 13.78
N GLU A 160 2.14 -18.75 13.73
CA GLU A 160 3.49 -19.29 13.89
C GLU A 160 4.38 -18.88 12.70
N PHE A 161 3.89 -19.00 11.47
CA PHE A 161 4.59 -18.56 10.27
C PHE A 161 5.04 -17.09 10.36
N PHE A 162 4.20 -16.19 10.85
CA PHE A 162 4.55 -14.75 11.00
C PHE A 162 5.78 -14.50 11.89
N LYS A 163 6.12 -15.44 12.77
CA LYS A 163 7.28 -15.32 13.67
C LYS A 163 8.58 -15.84 13.05
N THR A 164 8.50 -16.52 11.92
CA THR A 164 9.62 -17.24 11.28
C THR A 164 10.40 -16.41 10.26
N SER A 165 11.56 -16.91 9.85
CA SER A 165 12.33 -16.37 8.75
C SER A 165 11.62 -16.54 7.40
N TYR A 166 10.77 -17.55 7.25
CA TYR A 166 9.94 -17.75 6.04
C TYR A 166 9.06 -16.54 5.75
N PHE A 167 8.43 -15.97 6.77
CA PHE A 167 7.65 -14.74 6.62
C PHE A 167 8.56 -13.50 6.48
N LYS A 168 9.56 -13.37 7.36
CA LYS A 168 10.35 -12.14 7.46
C LYS A 168 11.27 -11.89 6.26
N SER A 169 11.78 -12.96 5.64
CA SER A 169 12.76 -12.88 4.55
C SER A 169 12.54 -13.88 3.41
N GLY A 170 11.60 -14.83 3.55
CA GLY A 170 11.32 -15.86 2.57
C GLY A 170 10.40 -15.41 1.45
N ILE A 171 9.53 -14.43 1.68
CA ILE A 171 8.62 -13.92 0.66
C ILE A 171 9.43 -13.22 -0.44
N GLN A 172 9.43 -13.80 -1.65
CA GLN A 172 10.12 -13.22 -2.80
C GLN A 172 9.21 -12.26 -3.55
N PRO A 173 9.74 -11.15 -4.11
CA PRO A 173 8.98 -10.27 -4.99
C PRO A 173 8.45 -11.00 -6.22
N ILE A 174 7.23 -10.65 -6.66
CA ILE A 174 6.68 -11.13 -7.92
C ILE A 174 7.51 -10.56 -9.09
N PRO A 175 7.94 -11.40 -10.05
CA PRO A 175 8.72 -10.94 -11.21
C PRO A 175 8.02 -9.82 -11.99
N GLY A 176 8.79 -8.83 -12.43
CA GLY A 176 8.29 -7.70 -13.20
C GLY A 176 7.71 -6.55 -12.35
N ALA A 177 7.21 -6.82 -11.13
CA ALA A 177 6.53 -5.84 -10.29
C ALA A 177 7.34 -4.56 -10.07
N GLN A 178 8.59 -4.67 -9.63
CA GLN A 178 9.42 -3.52 -9.31
C GLN A 178 9.69 -2.64 -10.55
N ALA A 179 10.02 -3.25 -11.67
CA ALA A 179 10.35 -2.53 -12.89
C ALA A 179 9.14 -1.77 -13.45
N VAL A 180 7.97 -2.41 -13.47
CA VAL A 180 6.72 -1.81 -13.93
C VAL A 180 6.27 -0.70 -13.00
N LEU A 181 6.26 -0.92 -11.68
CA LEU A 181 5.89 0.10 -10.71
C LEU A 181 6.81 1.32 -10.75
N GLN A 182 8.10 1.13 -11.02
CA GLN A 182 9.05 2.23 -11.20
C GLN A 182 8.70 3.10 -12.43
N LYS A 183 8.24 2.49 -13.53
CA LYS A 183 7.75 3.24 -14.69
C LYS A 183 6.45 3.96 -14.36
N LEU A 184 5.48 3.26 -13.77
CA LEU A 184 4.16 3.78 -13.44
C LEU A 184 4.18 4.90 -12.41
N SER A 185 5.13 4.93 -11.48
CA SER A 185 5.26 5.99 -10.46
C SER A 185 5.45 7.39 -11.04
N ARG A 186 5.85 7.48 -12.31
CA ARG A 186 5.96 8.76 -13.04
C ARG A 186 4.60 9.34 -13.39
N PHE A 187 3.61 8.49 -13.60
CA PHE A 187 2.28 8.83 -14.10
C PHE A 187 1.18 8.59 -13.07
N CYS A 188 1.41 7.72 -12.08
CA CYS A 188 0.46 7.34 -11.05
C CYS A 188 0.94 7.73 -9.65
N ASN A 189 -0.01 7.95 -8.76
CA ASN A 189 0.21 7.94 -7.32
C ASN A 189 -0.10 6.52 -6.81
N LEU A 190 0.93 5.81 -6.37
CA LEU A 190 0.83 4.43 -5.94
C LEU A 190 0.67 4.37 -4.42
N SER A 191 -0.31 3.61 -3.93
CA SER A 191 -0.52 3.36 -2.51
C SER A 191 -0.76 1.86 -2.27
N ILE A 192 -0.26 1.34 -1.16
CA ILE A 192 -0.53 -0.03 -0.76
C ILE A 192 -1.85 -0.09 0.01
N VAL A 193 -2.70 -1.04 -0.35
CA VAL A 193 -3.94 -1.38 0.37
C VAL A 193 -3.96 -2.88 0.60
N THR A 194 -3.53 -3.30 1.78
CA THR A 194 -3.39 -4.72 2.13
C THR A 194 -4.36 -5.14 3.21
N SER A 195 -4.81 -6.39 3.17
CA SER A 195 -5.63 -7.02 4.21
C SER A 195 -4.82 -7.47 5.43
N ARG A 196 -3.48 -7.37 5.38
CA ARG A 196 -2.59 -7.77 6.48
C ARG A 196 -2.99 -7.14 7.80
N GLN A 197 -2.74 -7.90 8.88
CA GLN A 197 -3.04 -7.50 10.26
C GLN A 197 -2.03 -6.48 10.79
N ASN A 198 -2.47 -5.66 11.75
CA ASN A 198 -1.60 -4.70 12.45
C ASN A 198 -0.43 -5.38 13.16
N ALA A 199 -0.62 -6.62 13.64
CA ALA A 199 0.42 -7.40 14.32
C ALA A 199 1.69 -7.63 13.47
N ILE A 200 1.57 -7.61 12.14
CA ILE A 200 2.70 -7.80 11.21
C ILE A 200 3.05 -6.55 10.40
N LYS A 201 2.54 -5.39 10.84
CA LYS A 201 2.70 -4.11 10.16
C LYS A 201 4.17 -3.72 9.95
N ASP A 202 4.97 -3.77 11.00
CA ASP A 202 6.37 -3.34 10.94
C ASP A 202 7.19 -4.19 9.96
N HIS A 203 7.05 -5.50 10.00
CA HIS A 203 7.70 -6.41 9.04
C HIS A 203 7.22 -6.18 7.60
N THR A 204 5.93 -5.88 7.43
CA THR A 204 5.40 -5.53 6.10
C THR A 204 6.05 -4.25 5.57
N ILE A 205 6.15 -3.21 6.40
CA ILE A 205 6.78 -1.94 6.03
C ILE A 205 8.28 -2.15 5.69
N GLU A 206 8.99 -2.94 6.49
CA GLU A 206 10.40 -3.27 6.23
C GLU A 206 10.56 -4.02 4.90
N TRP A 207 9.70 -5.01 4.63
CA TRP A 207 9.73 -5.77 3.40
C TRP A 207 9.45 -4.87 2.17
N ILE A 208 8.46 -3.97 2.26
CA ILE A 208 8.15 -2.99 1.21
C ILE A 208 9.33 -2.03 0.99
N LYS A 209 9.94 -1.51 2.05
CA LYS A 209 11.12 -0.64 1.94
C LYS A 209 12.31 -1.33 1.29
N LYS A 210 12.50 -2.62 1.57
CA LYS A 210 13.59 -3.41 0.99
C LYS A 210 13.39 -3.64 -0.51
N ASN A 211 12.19 -4.01 -0.95
CA ASN A 211 11.94 -4.48 -2.30
C ASN A 211 11.36 -3.40 -3.24
N TYR A 212 10.71 -2.37 -2.70
CA TYR A 212 9.95 -1.36 -3.43
C TYR A 212 10.21 0.07 -2.91
N ALA A 213 11.45 0.37 -2.51
CA ALA A 213 11.84 1.64 -1.94
C ALA A 213 11.38 2.84 -2.77
N GLY A 214 10.70 3.80 -2.13
CA GLY A 214 10.30 5.07 -2.75
C GLY A 214 9.20 4.99 -3.81
N LEU A 215 8.61 3.81 -4.06
CA LEU A 215 7.56 3.66 -5.07
C LEU A 215 6.16 4.00 -4.55
N PHE A 216 5.88 3.73 -3.30
CA PHE A 216 4.59 3.94 -2.68
C PHE A 216 4.57 5.16 -1.78
N GLN A 217 3.50 5.95 -1.86
CA GLN A 217 3.31 7.15 -1.03
C GLN A 217 2.81 6.79 0.37
N GLU A 218 1.91 5.80 0.45
CA GLU A 218 1.21 5.41 1.66
C GLU A 218 1.02 3.89 1.71
N ILE A 219 0.89 3.36 2.94
CA ILE A 219 0.52 1.97 3.19
C ILE A 219 -0.67 1.94 4.13
N HIS A 220 -1.75 1.28 3.70
CA HIS A 220 -2.98 1.11 4.46
C HIS A 220 -3.20 -0.35 4.79
N PHE A 221 -3.50 -0.61 6.07
CA PHE A 221 -3.75 -1.94 6.60
C PHE A 221 -5.25 -2.10 6.85
N GLY A 222 -5.87 -3.08 6.19
CA GLY A 222 -7.27 -3.45 6.39
C GLY A 222 -7.50 -4.17 7.73
N ASN A 223 -6.46 -4.72 8.33
CA ASN A 223 -6.52 -5.46 9.59
C ASN A 223 -7.57 -6.57 9.58
N HIS A 224 -7.68 -7.29 8.45
CA HIS A 224 -8.67 -8.33 8.29
C HIS A 224 -8.27 -9.57 9.11
N PHE A 225 -9.28 -10.19 9.75
CA PHE A 225 -9.12 -11.41 10.57
C PHE A 225 -8.12 -11.28 11.73
N ALA A 226 -7.85 -10.06 12.16
CA ALA A 226 -7.05 -9.82 13.36
C ALA A 226 -7.85 -10.19 14.62
N LEU A 227 -7.13 -10.60 15.65
CA LEU A 227 -7.73 -10.90 16.97
C LEU A 227 -8.12 -9.62 17.71
N ASP A 228 -7.54 -8.49 17.32
CA ASP A 228 -7.74 -7.18 17.94
C ASP A 228 -7.82 -6.06 16.88
N GLY A 229 -8.36 -4.92 17.30
CA GLY A 229 -8.50 -3.76 16.46
C GLY A 229 -9.69 -3.82 15.50
N VAL A 230 -9.86 -2.77 14.71
CA VAL A 230 -10.96 -2.62 13.76
C VAL A 230 -10.52 -3.06 12.37
N SER A 231 -11.32 -3.92 11.72
CA SER A 231 -11.16 -4.28 10.32
C SER A 231 -11.80 -3.22 9.43
N ARG A 232 -11.12 -2.84 8.34
CA ARG A 232 -11.62 -1.89 7.34
C ARG A 232 -11.70 -2.55 5.96
N PRO A 233 -12.85 -2.49 5.27
CA PRO A 233 -13.00 -2.98 3.90
C PRO A 233 -12.00 -2.31 2.95
N LYS A 234 -11.47 -3.07 1.97
CA LYS A 234 -10.57 -2.49 0.96
C LYS A 234 -11.25 -1.41 0.12
N SER A 235 -12.52 -1.58 -0.19
CA SER A 235 -13.33 -0.60 -0.91
C SER A 235 -13.41 0.74 -0.18
N GLU A 236 -13.56 0.73 1.15
CA GLU A 236 -13.58 1.95 1.97
C GLU A 236 -12.22 2.65 1.96
N ILE A 237 -11.13 1.88 2.11
CA ILE A 237 -9.77 2.42 2.05
C ILE A 237 -9.51 3.04 0.66
N CYS A 238 -9.82 2.33 -0.41
CA CYS A 238 -9.65 2.82 -1.77
C CYS A 238 -10.46 4.11 -2.04
N ARG A 239 -11.70 4.19 -1.54
CA ARG A 239 -12.50 5.43 -1.63
C ARG A 239 -11.85 6.58 -0.88
N SER A 240 -11.33 6.35 0.33
CA SER A 240 -10.67 7.39 1.13
C SER A 240 -9.39 7.92 0.47
N LEU A 241 -8.74 7.12 -0.36
CA LEU A 241 -7.59 7.48 -1.18
C LEU A 241 -7.97 8.14 -2.51
N ASN A 242 -9.26 8.15 -2.87
CA ASN A 242 -9.72 8.46 -4.22
C ASN A 242 -9.07 7.56 -5.29
N ALA A 243 -8.74 6.31 -4.94
CA ALA A 243 -8.18 5.35 -5.86
C ALA A 243 -9.18 5.03 -6.98
N LYS A 244 -8.71 5.07 -8.21
CA LYS A 244 -9.50 4.74 -9.41
C LYS A 244 -9.31 3.31 -9.86
N VAL A 245 -8.17 2.72 -9.46
CA VAL A 245 -7.82 1.34 -9.79
C VAL A 245 -7.30 0.65 -8.53
N LEU A 246 -7.71 -0.61 -8.34
CA LEU A 246 -7.13 -1.57 -7.40
C LEU A 246 -6.47 -2.69 -8.20
N ILE A 247 -5.27 -3.11 -7.78
CA ILE A 247 -4.60 -4.33 -8.27
C ILE A 247 -4.63 -5.32 -7.10
N ASP A 248 -5.30 -6.46 -7.28
CA ASP A 248 -5.57 -7.42 -6.19
C ASP A 248 -5.75 -8.82 -6.78
N ASP A 249 -5.29 -9.88 -6.09
CA ASP A 249 -5.44 -11.26 -6.52
C ASP A 249 -6.75 -11.91 -6.06
N ASN A 250 -7.49 -11.25 -5.16
CA ASN A 250 -8.64 -11.84 -4.50
C ASN A 250 -9.96 -11.44 -5.18
N PRO A 251 -10.72 -12.40 -5.79
CA PRO A 251 -11.98 -12.12 -6.48
C PRO A 251 -13.03 -11.43 -5.61
N ARG A 252 -13.07 -11.70 -4.31
CA ARG A 252 -14.04 -11.06 -3.41
C ARG A 252 -13.73 -9.58 -3.22
N TYR A 253 -12.44 -9.21 -3.03
CA TYR A 253 -12.05 -7.81 -2.97
C TYR A 253 -12.23 -7.13 -4.32
N ALA A 254 -12.00 -7.88 -5.42
CA ALA A 254 -12.26 -7.37 -6.76
C ALA A 254 -13.73 -6.99 -6.92
N ILE A 255 -14.67 -7.86 -6.57
CA ILE A 255 -16.11 -7.59 -6.63
C ILE A 255 -16.48 -6.45 -5.67
N GLU A 256 -16.06 -6.51 -4.39
CA GLU A 256 -16.34 -5.48 -3.39
C GLU A 256 -15.92 -4.07 -3.87
N CYS A 257 -14.72 -3.95 -4.45
CA CYS A 257 -14.22 -2.68 -4.94
C CYS A 257 -14.90 -2.25 -6.25
N ALA A 258 -15.20 -3.19 -7.13
CA ALA A 258 -15.89 -2.93 -8.38
C ALA A 258 -17.34 -2.43 -8.15
N GLU A 259 -18.07 -3.04 -7.20
CA GLU A 259 -19.39 -2.56 -6.74
C GLU A 259 -19.30 -1.15 -6.14
N ALA A 260 -18.15 -0.78 -5.58
CA ALA A 260 -17.87 0.56 -5.09
C ALA A 260 -17.49 1.55 -6.21
N GLY A 261 -17.53 1.16 -7.49
CA GLY A 261 -17.18 1.96 -8.66
C GLY A 261 -15.69 2.09 -8.93
N ILE A 262 -14.85 1.23 -8.34
CA ILE A 262 -13.41 1.21 -8.52
C ILE A 262 -13.07 0.14 -9.55
N ARG A 263 -12.30 0.49 -10.59
CA ARG A 263 -11.78 -0.50 -11.54
C ARG A 263 -10.82 -1.44 -10.84
N VAL A 264 -10.89 -2.74 -11.13
CA VAL A 264 -10.00 -3.73 -10.54
C VAL A 264 -9.24 -4.48 -11.61
N LEU A 265 -7.94 -4.56 -11.45
CA LEU A 265 -7.09 -5.49 -12.19
C LEU A 265 -6.91 -6.73 -11.29
N LEU A 266 -7.69 -7.78 -11.60
CA LEU A 266 -7.60 -9.05 -10.88
C LEU A 266 -6.35 -9.79 -11.34
N PHE A 267 -5.36 -9.85 -10.46
CA PHE A 267 -4.03 -10.35 -10.75
C PHE A 267 -3.97 -11.87 -10.55
N ASP A 268 -3.85 -12.63 -11.64
CA ASP A 268 -3.69 -14.08 -11.66
C ASP A 268 -2.35 -14.42 -12.32
N TYR A 269 -1.26 -14.38 -11.52
CA TYR A 269 0.10 -14.51 -12.03
C TYR A 269 0.27 -15.80 -12.85
N GLU A 270 0.61 -15.61 -14.14
CA GLU A 270 0.76 -16.70 -15.14
C GLU A 270 -0.44 -17.67 -15.20
N ASN A 271 -1.65 -17.18 -14.88
CA ASN A 271 -2.87 -17.98 -14.74
C ASN A 271 -2.73 -19.13 -13.74
N SER A 272 -1.89 -18.99 -12.73
CA SER A 272 -1.54 -20.05 -11.79
C SER A 272 -2.33 -20.02 -10.48
N TYR A 273 -3.17 -19.00 -10.26
CA TYR A 273 -3.94 -18.86 -9.04
C TYR A 273 -5.34 -19.47 -9.16
N PRO A 274 -5.59 -20.68 -8.59
CA PRO A 274 -6.88 -21.36 -8.75
C PRO A 274 -8.06 -20.58 -8.17
N TRP A 275 -7.82 -19.76 -7.12
CA TRP A 275 -8.86 -18.93 -6.51
C TRP A 275 -9.32 -17.76 -7.39
N CYS A 276 -8.54 -17.37 -8.40
CA CYS A 276 -8.93 -16.35 -9.38
C CYS A 276 -9.88 -16.88 -10.45
N LYS A 277 -10.14 -18.18 -10.49
CA LYS A 277 -10.95 -18.86 -11.53
C LYS A 277 -12.41 -19.01 -11.09
N THR A 278 -12.97 -17.99 -10.45
CA THR A 278 -14.38 -17.97 -10.05
C THR A 278 -15.21 -17.19 -11.06
N GLU A 279 -16.32 -17.76 -11.52
CA GLU A 279 -17.21 -17.18 -12.54
C GLU A 279 -17.71 -15.79 -12.18
N SER A 280 -17.99 -15.54 -10.88
CA SER A 280 -18.56 -14.27 -10.43
C SER A 280 -17.68 -13.04 -10.65
N ALA A 281 -16.36 -13.19 -10.68
CA ALA A 281 -15.45 -12.06 -10.92
C ALA A 281 -15.34 -11.72 -12.42
N ASP A 282 -15.54 -12.70 -13.30
CA ASP A 282 -15.45 -12.54 -14.75
C ASP A 282 -16.62 -11.76 -15.34
N GLU A 283 -17.74 -11.69 -14.64
CA GLU A 283 -18.97 -11.06 -15.11
C GLU A 283 -19.06 -9.56 -14.79
N HIS A 284 -18.22 -9.05 -13.87
CA HIS A 284 -18.34 -7.65 -13.46
C HIS A 284 -17.59 -6.71 -14.42
N PRO A 285 -18.25 -5.66 -15.01
CA PRO A 285 -17.67 -4.83 -16.07
C PRO A 285 -16.47 -3.98 -15.65
N LEU A 286 -16.20 -3.82 -14.36
CA LEU A 286 -15.06 -3.09 -13.82
C LEU A 286 -13.91 -4.03 -13.37
N VAL A 287 -14.05 -5.34 -13.52
CA VAL A 287 -13.00 -6.31 -13.18
C VAL A 287 -12.33 -6.80 -14.46
N TYR A 288 -11.02 -6.67 -14.53
CA TYR A 288 -10.19 -7.09 -15.67
C TYR A 288 -9.12 -8.04 -15.15
N LYS A 289 -9.09 -9.27 -15.68
CA LYS A 289 -8.01 -10.21 -15.36
C LYS A 289 -6.72 -9.81 -16.05
N VAL A 290 -5.62 -9.91 -15.30
CA VAL A 290 -4.25 -9.68 -15.77
C VAL A 290 -3.36 -10.78 -15.23
N LYS A 291 -2.44 -11.30 -16.07
CA LYS A 291 -1.60 -12.45 -15.73
C LYS A 291 -0.16 -12.10 -15.34
N ASN A 292 0.26 -10.87 -15.55
CA ASN A 292 1.60 -10.40 -15.23
C ASN A 292 1.64 -8.87 -15.13
N TRP A 293 2.78 -8.35 -14.71
CA TRP A 293 2.96 -6.92 -14.53
C TRP A 293 3.04 -6.13 -15.84
N GLU A 294 3.39 -6.77 -16.96
CA GLU A 294 3.35 -6.15 -18.30
C GLU A 294 1.90 -5.84 -18.71
N GLU A 295 0.96 -6.76 -18.44
CA GLU A 295 -0.46 -6.51 -18.69
C GLU A 295 -1.02 -5.42 -17.76
N VAL A 296 -0.57 -5.37 -16.49
CA VAL A 296 -0.90 -4.26 -15.58
C VAL A 296 -0.45 -2.93 -16.17
N GLU A 297 0.80 -2.84 -16.65
CA GLU A 297 1.34 -1.64 -17.30
C GLU A 297 0.45 -1.22 -18.49
N GLN A 298 0.13 -2.14 -19.38
CA GLN A 298 -0.71 -1.88 -20.56
C GLN A 298 -2.08 -1.34 -20.18
N GLN A 299 -2.77 -1.96 -19.21
CA GLN A 299 -4.07 -1.52 -18.74
C GLN A 299 -4.02 -0.12 -18.13
N LEU A 300 -3.04 0.16 -17.26
CA LEU A 300 -2.92 1.47 -16.63
C LEU A 300 -2.52 2.56 -17.62
N MET A 301 -1.59 2.28 -18.54
CA MET A 301 -1.20 3.25 -19.57
C MET A 301 -2.35 3.60 -20.50
N SER A 302 -3.23 2.64 -20.82
CA SER A 302 -4.43 2.92 -21.61
C SER A 302 -5.41 3.86 -20.91
N LEU A 303 -5.50 3.79 -19.56
CA LEU A 303 -6.36 4.68 -18.76
C LEU A 303 -5.77 6.09 -18.60
N ILE A 304 -4.46 6.22 -18.64
CA ILE A 304 -3.76 7.51 -18.50
C ILE A 304 -3.81 8.29 -19.82
N ALA A 305 -3.89 7.58 -20.95
CA ALA A 305 -3.94 8.19 -22.28
C ALA A 305 -5.31 8.75 -22.68
N LEU A 306 -6.37 8.45 -21.89
CA LEU A 306 -7.72 8.95 -22.08
C LEU A 306 -7.93 10.28 -21.38
#